data_b096a8d34ef1c01e80789136de542376
#
_entry.id   b096a8d34ef1c01e80789136de542376
#
_cell.length_a   1.000
_cell.length_b   1.000
_cell.length_c   1.000
_cell.angle_alpha   90.00
_cell.angle_beta   90.00
_cell.angle_gamma   90.00
#
_symmetry.space_group_name_H-M   'P 1'
#
loop_
_entity.id
_entity.type
_entity.pdbx_description
1 polymer ?
#
loop_
_entity_poly.entity_id
_entity_poly.type
_entity_poly.pdbx_seq_one_letter_code
_entity_poly.pdbx_strand_id
1 'polypeptide(L)'
;MLYYGTGQPVPMYDPEYRPGDNLYTNSTLAIDADTGKMVWYFQYTPNDAYDYDEVGSQMIYDVTINGEPRKVLGHFGRNGFYYTLDRTNGSFISAAQYVKNLNWTKGIDPKTGKPVEYDPSKKLQQYAAVSNRKSDQVDVCPDLQGAVSFFPTSYNPSKHIAYGAGIDGCMQLKVDETRMGGPFWNGGIATRNNRMGGHISAIDMTTGKVKVIRPLDYPVYSGVLATAGGLVFTATLDGTITAFDDESLEPLWSFNVGTSICAPPMSYSVGGKQFVALHVGGGVPWNIGVLKGTPELHTLEGGSSLFVFALD
;
A
#
# COMPACT_ATOMS: atom_id res chain seq x y z
N MET A 1 0.26 21.56 10.27
CA MET A 1 -0.44 20.87 9.17
C MET A 1 -0.49 19.38 9.49
N LEU A 2 -1.66 18.76 9.42
CA LEU A 2 -1.88 17.32 9.56
C LEU A 2 -2.19 16.75 8.17
N TYR A 3 -1.55 15.63 7.80
CA TYR A 3 -1.83 14.91 6.56
C TYR A 3 -2.54 13.60 6.89
N TYR A 4 -3.69 13.36 6.29
CA TYR A 4 -4.57 12.26 6.63
C TYR A 4 -5.05 11.52 5.38
N GLY A 5 -4.88 10.20 5.35
CA GLY A 5 -5.38 9.36 4.27
C GLY A 5 -6.82 8.93 4.52
N THR A 6 -7.63 8.86 3.48
CA THR A 6 -9.04 8.44 3.57
C THR A 6 -9.27 7.08 2.93
N GLY A 7 -10.29 6.37 3.43
CA GLY A 7 -10.70 5.07 2.93
C GLY A 7 -11.52 5.14 1.63
N GLN A 8 -11.92 3.97 1.17
CA GLN A 8 -12.74 3.77 -0.03
C GLN A 8 -14.17 4.30 0.14
N PRO A 9 -14.90 4.53 -0.96
CA PRO A 9 -16.33 4.83 -0.91
C PRO A 9 -17.16 3.55 -0.66
N VAL A 10 -18.40 3.73 -0.16
CA VAL A 10 -19.33 2.62 0.13
C VAL A 10 -20.61 2.81 -0.67
N PRO A 11 -21.17 1.76 -1.32
CA PRO A 11 -20.68 0.38 -1.44
C PRO A 11 -19.36 0.29 -2.24
N MET A 12 -18.45 -0.61 -1.84
CA MET A 12 -17.07 -0.65 -2.36
C MET A 12 -17.00 -0.88 -3.86
N TYR A 13 -17.76 -1.87 -4.37
CA TYR A 13 -17.60 -2.40 -5.73
C TYR A 13 -18.67 -1.94 -6.72
N ASP A 14 -19.71 -1.22 -6.26
CA ASP A 14 -20.79 -0.74 -7.13
C ASP A 14 -20.74 0.78 -7.35
N PRO A 15 -19.97 1.25 -8.35
CA PRO A 15 -19.87 2.68 -8.64
C PRO A 15 -21.20 3.26 -9.19
N GLU A 16 -22.08 2.44 -9.77
CA GLU A 16 -23.38 2.89 -10.30
C GLU A 16 -24.34 3.33 -9.18
N TYR A 17 -24.16 2.81 -7.96
CA TYR A 17 -24.91 3.25 -6.79
C TYR A 17 -24.50 4.67 -6.33
N ARG A 18 -23.24 5.04 -6.51
CA ARG A 18 -22.64 6.29 -6.04
C ARG A 18 -21.90 7.04 -7.16
N PRO A 19 -22.61 7.53 -8.18
CA PRO A 19 -22.01 8.18 -9.33
C PRO A 19 -21.25 9.44 -8.93
N GLY A 20 -20.16 9.77 -9.64
CA GLY A 20 -19.25 10.88 -9.39
C GLY A 20 -17.97 10.42 -8.72
N ASP A 21 -17.04 11.34 -8.47
CA ASP A 21 -15.69 11.06 -7.94
C ASP A 21 -15.69 10.57 -6.49
N ASN A 22 -16.79 10.76 -5.76
CA ASN A 22 -16.96 10.41 -4.36
C ASN A 22 -15.93 11.09 -3.44
N LEU A 23 -15.73 12.40 -3.63
CA LEU A 23 -14.87 13.19 -2.78
C LEU A 23 -15.39 13.15 -1.32
N TYR A 24 -14.51 12.94 -0.34
CA TYR A 24 -13.04 12.88 -0.43
C TYR A 24 -12.52 11.49 -0.10
N THR A 25 -13.06 10.45 -0.68
CA THR A 25 -12.55 9.09 -0.54
C THR A 25 -11.25 8.91 -1.32
N ASN A 26 -10.44 7.90 -0.98
CA ASN A 26 -9.19 7.53 -1.67
C ASN A 26 -8.24 8.73 -1.85
N SER A 27 -8.10 9.54 -0.80
CA SER A 27 -7.42 10.83 -0.86
C SER A 27 -6.44 11.03 0.28
N THR A 28 -5.44 11.88 0.04
CA THR A 28 -4.74 12.58 1.12
C THR A 28 -5.42 13.93 1.36
N LEU A 29 -5.74 14.22 2.61
CA LEU A 29 -6.23 15.51 3.08
C LEU A 29 -5.14 16.22 3.86
N ALA A 30 -4.90 17.50 3.57
CA ALA A 30 -4.09 18.37 4.41
C ALA A 30 -5.01 19.26 5.25
N ILE A 31 -4.89 19.14 6.56
CA ILE A 31 -5.74 19.80 7.52
C ILE A 31 -4.89 20.74 8.38
N ASP A 32 -5.33 21.97 8.51
CA ASP A 32 -4.75 22.91 9.45
C ASP A 32 -5.00 22.43 10.88
N ALA A 33 -3.92 22.18 11.63
CA ALA A 33 -4.00 21.56 12.94
C ALA A 33 -4.65 22.45 14.03
N ASP A 34 -4.61 23.77 13.84
CA ASP A 34 -5.14 24.73 14.81
C ASP A 34 -6.64 25.00 14.59
N THR A 35 -7.08 24.97 13.32
CA THR A 35 -8.45 25.33 12.94
C THR A 35 -9.32 24.15 12.53
N GLY A 36 -8.72 22.99 12.25
CA GLY A 36 -9.41 21.83 11.70
C GLY A 36 -9.89 21.99 10.26
N LYS A 37 -9.51 23.06 9.58
CA LYS A 37 -9.94 23.32 8.19
C LYS A 37 -9.08 22.56 7.20
N MET A 38 -9.72 21.96 6.19
CA MET A 38 -9.02 21.37 5.05
C MET A 38 -8.40 22.48 4.22
N VAL A 39 -7.08 22.36 3.95
CA VAL A 39 -6.30 23.31 3.15
C VAL A 39 -6.22 22.86 1.70
N TRP A 40 -5.94 21.57 1.48
CA TRP A 40 -5.93 20.94 0.17
C TRP A 40 -6.23 19.43 0.30
N TYR A 41 -6.53 18.80 -0.84
CA TYR A 41 -6.64 17.36 -0.97
C TYR A 41 -6.07 16.90 -2.32
N PHE A 42 -5.69 15.62 -2.37
CA PHE A 42 -5.37 14.93 -3.61
C PHE A 42 -6.05 13.57 -3.60
N GLN A 43 -6.94 13.31 -4.56
CA GLN A 43 -7.63 12.03 -4.70
C GLN A 43 -6.86 11.15 -5.70
N TYR A 44 -6.51 9.93 -5.30
CA TYR A 44 -5.69 9.00 -6.08
C TYR A 44 -6.52 8.20 -7.09
N THR A 45 -7.69 7.72 -6.66
CA THR A 45 -8.59 6.88 -7.48
C THR A 45 -10.02 7.44 -7.44
N PRO A 46 -10.37 8.41 -8.31
CA PRO A 46 -11.74 8.91 -8.41
C PRO A 46 -12.72 7.80 -8.76
N ASN A 47 -13.93 7.79 -8.17
CA ASN A 47 -14.97 6.78 -8.39
C ASN A 47 -14.46 5.34 -8.20
N ASP A 48 -13.60 5.12 -7.19
CA ASP A 48 -13.00 3.82 -6.91
C ASP A 48 -14.05 2.70 -6.83
N ALA A 49 -13.76 1.57 -7.46
CA ALA A 49 -14.58 0.36 -7.47
C ALA A 49 -13.78 -0.89 -7.06
N TYR A 50 -12.63 -0.71 -6.39
CA TYR A 50 -11.65 -1.76 -6.12
C TYR A 50 -11.34 -1.95 -4.64
N ASP A 51 -11.82 -1.06 -3.76
CA ASP A 51 -11.45 -1.00 -2.33
C ASP A 51 -9.99 -0.51 -2.14
N TYR A 52 -9.56 0.49 -2.93
CA TYR A 52 -8.22 1.05 -2.84
C TYR A 52 -8.14 2.19 -1.82
N ASP A 53 -8.31 1.85 -0.53
CA ASP A 53 -8.07 2.80 0.57
C ASP A 53 -6.69 3.45 0.48
N GLU A 54 -6.59 4.73 0.79
CA GLU A 54 -5.32 5.44 0.85
C GLU A 54 -4.94 5.84 2.28
N VAL A 55 -5.26 4.94 3.23
CA VAL A 55 -5.03 5.11 4.67
C VAL A 55 -3.59 4.80 5.11
N GLY A 56 -2.72 4.42 4.17
CA GLY A 56 -1.30 4.14 4.43
C GLY A 56 -0.51 5.38 4.86
N SER A 57 0.77 5.15 5.19
CA SER A 57 1.66 6.20 5.69
C SER A 57 1.86 7.33 4.69
N GLN A 58 1.74 8.56 5.17
CA GLN A 58 2.09 9.78 4.44
C GLN A 58 3.51 10.21 4.85
N MET A 59 4.51 9.95 4.00
CA MET A 59 5.91 10.28 4.30
C MET A 59 6.20 11.74 3.97
N ILE A 60 6.70 12.48 4.94
CA ILE A 60 6.99 13.91 4.82
C ILE A 60 8.50 14.10 4.80
N TYR A 61 9.01 14.73 3.75
CA TYR A 61 10.44 14.97 3.59
C TYR A 61 10.73 16.22 2.75
N ASP A 62 11.97 16.71 2.86
CA ASP A 62 12.50 17.78 2.02
C ASP A 62 13.55 17.20 1.08
N VAL A 63 13.50 17.58 -0.18
CA VAL A 63 14.37 17.01 -1.22
C VAL A 63 14.60 18.02 -2.33
N THR A 64 15.73 17.91 -3.04
CA THR A 64 15.98 18.68 -4.26
C THR A 64 15.50 17.90 -5.48
N ILE A 65 14.54 18.44 -6.23
CA ILE A 65 14.05 17.87 -7.50
C ILE A 65 14.37 18.82 -8.63
N ASN A 66 15.11 18.35 -9.64
CA ASN A 66 15.56 19.16 -10.79
C ASN A 66 16.29 20.45 -10.38
N GLY A 67 17.09 20.40 -9.32
CA GLY A 67 17.84 21.54 -8.78
C GLY A 67 17.05 22.48 -7.86
N GLU A 68 15.75 22.25 -7.67
CA GLU A 68 14.89 23.07 -6.82
C GLU A 68 14.55 22.38 -5.49
N PRO A 69 14.70 23.06 -4.34
CA PRO A 69 14.24 22.55 -3.05
C PRO A 69 12.72 22.37 -3.03
N ARG A 70 12.25 21.21 -2.63
CA ARG A 70 10.84 20.84 -2.57
C ARG A 70 10.47 20.29 -1.20
N LYS A 71 9.33 20.70 -0.71
CA LYS A 71 8.67 20.12 0.46
C LYS A 71 7.67 19.08 -0.03
N VAL A 72 7.95 17.81 0.22
CA VAL A 72 7.29 16.70 -0.48
C VAL A 72 6.52 15.83 0.50
N LEU A 73 5.42 15.27 0.02
CA LEU A 73 4.70 14.16 0.59
C LEU A 73 4.83 12.99 -0.38
N GLY A 74 5.40 11.87 0.09
CA GLY A 74 5.48 10.61 -0.63
C GLY A 74 4.47 9.61 -0.08
N HIS A 75 3.81 8.86 -0.96
CA HIS A 75 2.80 7.90 -0.58
C HIS A 75 2.82 6.66 -1.48
N PHE A 76 2.89 5.47 -0.86
CA PHE A 76 2.67 4.20 -1.53
C PHE A 76 1.16 3.95 -1.58
N GLY A 77 0.54 4.25 -2.72
CA GLY A 77 -0.89 4.04 -2.91
C GLY A 77 -1.25 2.56 -3.01
N ARG A 78 -2.37 2.16 -2.39
CA ARG A 78 -2.90 0.79 -2.50
C ARG A 78 -3.17 0.39 -3.97
N ASN A 79 -3.39 1.38 -4.82
CA ASN A 79 -3.62 1.22 -6.25
C ASN A 79 -2.38 0.84 -7.08
N GLY A 80 -1.21 0.64 -6.44
CA GLY A 80 0.04 0.16 -7.06
C GLY A 80 0.98 1.24 -7.57
N PHE A 81 0.70 2.51 -7.29
CA PHE A 81 1.58 3.64 -7.64
C PHE A 81 2.14 4.33 -6.41
N TYR A 82 3.43 4.67 -6.46
CA TYR A 82 4.04 5.61 -5.53
C TYR A 82 3.83 7.03 -6.05
N TYR A 83 3.22 7.87 -5.24
CA TYR A 83 2.94 9.26 -5.58
C TYR A 83 3.87 10.21 -4.84
N THR A 84 4.28 11.26 -5.54
CA THR A 84 5.03 12.40 -4.99
C THR A 84 4.21 13.67 -5.18
N LEU A 85 3.84 14.32 -4.08
CA LEU A 85 3.05 15.54 -4.07
C LEU A 85 3.83 16.69 -3.42
N ASP A 86 3.60 17.93 -3.85
CA ASP A 86 4.02 19.10 -3.10
C ASP A 86 3.15 19.23 -1.84
N ARG A 87 3.75 19.04 -0.65
CA ARG A 87 2.98 19.04 0.60
C ARG A 87 2.46 20.41 1.01
N THR A 88 2.89 21.49 0.35
CA THR A 88 2.44 22.84 0.66
C THR A 88 1.07 23.16 0.07
N ASN A 89 0.75 22.54 -1.07
CA ASN A 89 -0.46 22.87 -1.83
C ASN A 89 -1.18 21.66 -2.47
N GLY A 90 -0.64 20.43 -2.30
CA GLY A 90 -1.21 19.20 -2.83
C GLY A 90 -1.00 18.97 -4.33
N SER A 91 -0.17 19.81 -5.00
CA SER A 91 0.07 19.63 -6.43
C SER A 91 0.85 18.35 -6.72
N PHE A 92 0.46 17.67 -7.78
CA PHE A 92 1.09 16.44 -8.26
C PHE A 92 2.49 16.75 -8.84
N ILE A 93 3.49 15.94 -8.46
CA ILE A 93 4.85 16.02 -8.98
C ILE A 93 5.14 14.82 -9.88
N SER A 94 4.94 13.61 -9.37
CA SER A 94 5.20 12.38 -10.11
C SER A 94 4.44 11.18 -9.53
N ALA A 95 4.29 10.13 -10.35
CA ALA A 95 3.89 8.81 -9.90
C ALA A 95 4.69 7.74 -10.63
N ALA A 96 4.97 6.62 -9.94
CA ALA A 96 5.65 5.47 -10.51
C ALA A 96 4.97 4.17 -10.06
N GLN A 97 4.72 3.26 -11.02
CA GLN A 97 4.22 1.93 -10.71
C GLN A 97 5.30 1.15 -9.95
N TYR A 98 5.00 0.73 -8.72
CA TYR A 98 5.93 0.02 -7.84
C TYR A 98 5.57 -1.46 -7.63
N VAL A 99 4.57 -1.95 -8.34
CA VAL A 99 4.18 -3.36 -8.38
C VAL A 99 4.38 -3.95 -9.76
N LYS A 100 4.57 -5.26 -9.83
CA LYS A 100 4.80 -5.94 -11.11
C LYS A 100 3.50 -6.10 -11.90
N ASN A 101 2.42 -6.51 -11.24
CA ASN A 101 1.12 -6.78 -11.87
C ASN A 101 0.14 -5.63 -11.60
N LEU A 102 -0.28 -4.97 -12.67
CA LEU A 102 -1.25 -3.88 -12.61
C LEU A 102 -2.04 -3.82 -13.92
N ASN A 103 -3.38 -3.81 -13.82
CA ASN A 103 -4.25 -3.76 -14.99
C ASN A 103 -5.52 -2.90 -14.80
N TRP A 104 -5.78 -2.38 -13.59
CA TRP A 104 -6.98 -1.57 -13.34
C TRP A 104 -6.99 -0.26 -14.13
N THR A 105 -5.82 0.28 -14.45
CA THR A 105 -5.62 1.44 -15.33
C THR A 105 -4.45 1.21 -16.28
N LYS A 106 -4.38 1.94 -17.38
CA LYS A 106 -3.23 1.96 -18.31
C LYS A 106 -2.07 2.81 -17.81
N GLY A 107 -2.23 3.52 -16.69
CA GLY A 107 -1.20 4.34 -16.07
C GLY A 107 -1.76 5.61 -15.44
N ILE A 108 -0.84 6.46 -14.96
CA ILE A 108 -1.15 7.76 -14.38
C ILE A 108 -0.74 8.86 -15.35
N ASP A 109 -1.64 9.79 -15.61
CA ASP A 109 -1.37 10.97 -16.43
C ASP A 109 -0.29 11.83 -15.75
N PRO A 110 0.84 12.11 -16.44
CA PRO A 110 1.99 12.79 -15.83
C PRO A 110 1.76 14.27 -15.51
N LYS A 111 0.65 14.85 -15.96
CA LYS A 111 0.30 16.25 -15.69
C LYS A 111 -0.65 16.39 -14.52
N THR A 112 -1.62 15.47 -14.41
CA THR A 112 -2.71 15.58 -13.43
C THR A 112 -2.55 14.64 -12.24
N GLY A 113 -1.76 13.56 -12.39
CA GLY A 113 -1.65 12.49 -11.40
C GLY A 113 -2.90 11.62 -11.28
N LYS A 114 -3.84 11.74 -12.22
CA LYS A 114 -5.05 10.91 -12.29
C LYS A 114 -4.82 9.71 -13.20
N PRO A 115 -5.62 8.63 -13.07
CA PRO A 115 -5.60 7.55 -14.07
C PRO A 115 -5.82 8.11 -15.47
N VAL A 116 -5.13 7.56 -16.49
CA VAL A 116 -5.19 8.08 -17.87
C VAL A 116 -6.58 8.00 -18.50
N GLU A 117 -7.44 7.11 -17.99
CA GLU A 117 -8.84 6.99 -18.44
C GLU A 117 -9.80 7.95 -17.71
N TYR A 118 -9.33 8.67 -16.69
CA TYR A 118 -10.17 9.57 -15.91
C TYR A 118 -10.75 10.70 -16.77
N ASP A 119 -12.06 10.87 -16.71
CA ASP A 119 -12.79 11.91 -17.40
C ASP A 119 -13.71 12.66 -16.40
N PRO A 120 -13.38 13.88 -16.01
CA PRO A 120 -14.15 14.64 -15.02
C PRO A 120 -15.58 14.98 -15.46
N SER A 121 -15.90 14.85 -16.76
CA SER A 121 -17.25 15.03 -17.26
C SER A 121 -18.17 13.83 -17.03
N LYS A 122 -17.59 12.67 -16.73
CA LYS A 122 -18.33 11.41 -16.54
C LYS A 122 -18.60 11.15 -15.06
N LYS A 123 -19.81 10.72 -14.78
CA LYS A 123 -20.20 10.28 -13.43
C LYS A 123 -19.73 8.86 -13.08
N LEU A 124 -19.47 8.05 -14.09
CA LEU A 124 -18.94 6.69 -13.93
C LEU A 124 -17.65 6.59 -14.74
N GLN A 125 -16.57 6.27 -14.08
CA GLN A 125 -15.27 6.15 -14.71
C GLN A 125 -15.13 4.77 -15.40
N GLN A 126 -14.46 4.74 -16.55
CA GLN A 126 -14.26 3.54 -17.36
C GLN A 126 -12.76 3.18 -17.38
N TYR A 127 -12.26 2.72 -16.24
CA TYR A 127 -10.89 2.26 -16.12
C TYR A 127 -10.65 0.96 -16.91
N ALA A 128 -9.38 0.59 -17.12
CA ALA A 128 -9.03 -0.53 -17.99
C ALA A 128 -9.61 -1.89 -17.53
N ALA A 129 -9.73 -2.10 -16.23
CA ALA A 129 -10.37 -3.29 -15.65
C ALA A 129 -11.45 -2.86 -14.65
N VAL A 130 -12.63 -2.50 -15.12
CA VAL A 130 -13.76 -2.08 -14.28
C VAL A 130 -14.94 -3.05 -14.42
N SER A 131 -15.47 -3.49 -13.27
CA SER A 131 -16.72 -4.21 -13.19
C SER A 131 -17.90 -3.24 -13.07
N ASN A 132 -19.04 -3.60 -13.64
CA ASN A 132 -20.30 -2.88 -13.52
C ASN A 132 -21.46 -3.89 -13.42
N ARG A 133 -22.68 -3.42 -13.16
CA ARG A 133 -23.87 -4.28 -12.97
C ARG A 133 -24.19 -5.21 -14.13
N LYS A 134 -23.74 -4.86 -15.35
CA LYS A 134 -23.99 -5.62 -16.60
C LYS A 134 -22.79 -6.45 -17.04
N SER A 135 -21.60 -6.22 -16.47
CA SER A 135 -20.40 -6.98 -16.84
C SER A 135 -20.37 -8.34 -16.19
N ASP A 136 -19.70 -9.27 -16.85
CA ASP A 136 -19.21 -10.47 -16.20
C ASP A 136 -18.14 -10.16 -15.15
N GLN A 137 -17.64 -11.20 -14.51
CA GLN A 137 -16.51 -11.10 -13.61
C GLN A 137 -15.27 -10.57 -14.33
N VAL A 138 -14.53 -9.66 -13.68
CA VAL A 138 -13.34 -8.99 -14.23
C VAL A 138 -12.13 -9.31 -13.36
N ASP A 139 -11.00 -9.64 -13.99
CA ASP A 139 -9.72 -9.80 -13.30
C ASP A 139 -9.10 -8.42 -13.05
N VAL A 140 -8.77 -8.13 -11.79
CA VAL A 140 -8.22 -6.84 -11.35
C VAL A 140 -6.93 -7.04 -10.56
N CYS A 141 -5.90 -6.31 -10.92
CA CYS A 141 -4.61 -6.25 -10.22
C CYS A 141 -4.22 -4.79 -9.95
N PRO A 142 -3.75 -4.46 -8.74
CA PRO A 142 -3.69 -5.27 -7.52
C PRO A 142 -5.06 -5.74 -7.03
N ASP A 143 -5.07 -6.64 -6.02
CA ASP A 143 -6.31 -7.06 -5.39
C ASP A 143 -6.90 -5.98 -4.46
N LEU A 144 -8.02 -6.27 -3.79
CA LEU A 144 -8.72 -5.34 -2.90
C LEU A 144 -7.88 -4.86 -1.70
N GLN A 145 -6.89 -5.63 -1.24
CA GLN A 145 -5.95 -5.18 -0.21
C GLN A 145 -4.82 -4.33 -0.78
N GLY A 146 -4.79 -4.23 -2.09
CA GLY A 146 -3.85 -3.42 -2.83
C GLY A 146 -2.44 -3.97 -2.79
N ALA A 147 -1.51 -3.13 -3.15
CA ALA A 147 -0.08 -3.41 -3.16
C ALA A 147 0.54 -3.17 -1.77
N VAL A 148 0.56 -1.92 -1.31
CA VAL A 148 0.84 -1.56 0.09
C VAL A 148 -0.45 -1.07 0.72
N SER A 149 -0.91 -1.76 1.77
CA SER A 149 -2.13 -1.39 2.49
C SER A 149 -1.81 -0.37 3.60
N PHE A 150 -2.44 -0.48 4.77
CA PHE A 150 -2.21 0.41 5.91
C PHE A 150 -0.87 0.16 6.64
N PHE A 151 -0.10 -0.83 6.22
CA PHE A 151 1.16 -1.20 6.85
C PHE A 151 2.18 -0.06 6.77
N PRO A 152 3.00 0.15 7.83
CA PRO A 152 3.99 1.20 7.83
C PRO A 152 5.00 1.07 6.71
N THR A 153 5.23 2.15 6.02
CA THR A 153 6.35 2.34 5.09
C THR A 153 7.49 3.06 5.80
N SER A 154 8.68 3.03 5.23
CA SER A 154 9.84 3.64 5.83
C SER A 154 10.69 4.37 4.79
N TYR A 155 11.62 5.23 5.22
CA TYR A 155 12.58 5.84 4.31
C TYR A 155 13.93 6.06 4.97
N ASN A 156 14.98 6.09 4.15
CA ASN A 156 16.33 6.47 4.55
C ASN A 156 16.59 7.92 4.10
N PRO A 157 16.63 8.90 5.02
CA PRO A 157 16.81 10.30 4.67
C PRO A 157 18.19 10.63 4.12
N SER A 158 19.24 9.87 4.50
CA SER A 158 20.60 10.12 4.03
C SER A 158 20.83 9.65 2.58
N LYS A 159 20.08 8.64 2.14
CA LYS A 159 20.16 8.09 0.79
C LYS A 159 18.99 8.55 -0.11
N HIS A 160 18.00 9.22 0.45
CA HIS A 160 16.76 9.61 -0.22
C HIS A 160 16.03 8.43 -0.87
N ILE A 161 15.90 7.31 -0.15
CA ILE A 161 15.19 6.11 -0.61
C ILE A 161 13.99 5.84 0.29
N ALA A 162 12.81 5.70 -0.30
CA ALA A 162 11.60 5.23 0.36
C ALA A 162 11.38 3.75 0.09
N TYR A 163 10.85 3.02 1.10
CA TYR A 163 10.59 1.58 1.03
C TYR A 163 9.15 1.29 1.40
N GLY A 164 8.51 0.46 0.58
CA GLY A 164 7.20 -0.13 0.83
C GLY A 164 7.23 -1.62 0.58
N ALA A 165 6.51 -2.38 1.39
CA ALA A 165 6.34 -3.80 1.18
C ALA A 165 4.87 -4.18 1.34
N GLY A 166 4.41 -5.15 0.57
CA GLY A 166 2.99 -5.47 0.52
C GLY A 166 2.68 -6.78 -0.19
N ILE A 167 1.54 -6.78 -0.85
CA ILE A 167 0.94 -7.94 -1.47
C ILE A 167 1.13 -7.85 -2.99
N ASP A 168 1.51 -8.95 -3.62
CA ASP A 168 1.50 -9.12 -5.08
C ASP A 168 0.45 -10.16 -5.45
N GLY A 169 -0.73 -9.69 -5.82
CA GLY A 169 -1.86 -10.52 -6.13
C GLY A 169 -2.94 -9.80 -6.91
N CYS A 170 -3.88 -10.59 -7.44
CA CYS A 170 -5.02 -10.12 -8.21
C CYS A 170 -6.32 -10.69 -7.63
N MET A 171 -7.44 -10.09 -7.97
CA MET A 171 -8.78 -10.56 -7.61
C MET A 171 -9.66 -10.70 -8.84
N GLN A 172 -10.70 -11.52 -8.69
CA GLN A 172 -11.83 -11.54 -9.59
C GLN A 172 -12.95 -10.73 -8.96
N LEU A 173 -13.37 -9.68 -9.62
CA LEU A 173 -14.36 -8.72 -9.13
C LEU A 173 -15.65 -8.80 -9.94
N LYS A 174 -16.79 -8.88 -9.26
CA LYS A 174 -18.13 -8.81 -9.86
C LYS A 174 -19.01 -7.89 -9.04
N VAL A 175 -19.62 -6.90 -9.68
CA VAL A 175 -20.67 -6.09 -9.05
C VAL A 175 -21.92 -6.97 -8.85
N ASP A 176 -22.50 -6.88 -7.67
CA ASP A 176 -23.73 -7.56 -7.30
C ASP A 176 -24.59 -6.59 -6.46
N GLU A 177 -25.57 -5.97 -7.12
CA GLU A 177 -26.45 -4.99 -6.48
C GLU A 177 -27.33 -5.57 -5.37
N THR A 178 -27.46 -6.90 -5.30
CA THR A 178 -28.23 -7.57 -4.23
C THR A 178 -27.43 -7.62 -2.92
N ARG A 179 -26.13 -7.41 -2.96
CA ARG A 179 -25.24 -7.37 -1.78
C ARG A 179 -25.22 -5.99 -1.14
N MET A 180 -26.40 -5.48 -0.85
CA MET A 180 -26.65 -4.20 -0.20
C MET A 180 -27.05 -4.44 1.25
N GLY A 181 -26.30 -3.86 2.18
CA GLY A 181 -26.57 -3.96 3.62
C GLY A 181 -25.66 -4.94 4.36
N GLY A 182 -25.75 -4.92 5.70
CA GLY A 182 -24.85 -5.64 6.60
C GLY A 182 -23.63 -4.81 7.04
N PRO A 183 -22.75 -5.38 7.89
CA PRO A 183 -21.60 -4.67 8.44
C PRO A 183 -20.57 -4.27 7.36
N PHE A 184 -20.61 -4.94 6.20
CA PHE A 184 -19.77 -4.64 5.04
C PHE A 184 -20.66 -4.49 3.80
N TRP A 185 -21.05 -3.26 3.52
CA TRP A 185 -21.84 -2.95 2.33
C TRP A 185 -20.95 -2.93 1.09
N ASN A 186 -20.74 -4.10 0.49
CA ASN A 186 -19.73 -4.26 -0.54
C ASN A 186 -20.26 -3.88 -1.94
N GLY A 187 -21.52 -4.14 -2.25
CA GLY A 187 -22.08 -3.95 -3.60
C GLY A 187 -21.50 -4.91 -4.65
N GLY A 188 -20.90 -6.01 -4.21
CA GLY A 188 -20.26 -6.98 -5.10
C GLY A 188 -19.50 -8.08 -4.37
N ILE A 189 -18.78 -8.87 -5.16
CA ILE A 189 -17.94 -9.98 -4.69
C ILE A 189 -16.54 -9.80 -5.25
N ALA A 190 -15.54 -9.81 -4.38
CA ALA A 190 -14.14 -9.94 -4.73
C ALA A 190 -13.63 -11.32 -4.29
N THR A 191 -13.11 -12.10 -5.24
CA THR A 191 -12.62 -13.45 -4.99
C THR A 191 -11.14 -13.55 -5.32
N ARG A 192 -10.37 -14.15 -4.41
CA ARG A 192 -8.95 -14.44 -4.56
C ARG A 192 -8.78 -15.94 -4.63
N ASN A 193 -8.53 -16.48 -5.81
CA ASN A 193 -8.40 -17.92 -6.03
C ASN A 193 -6.97 -18.35 -6.36
N ASN A 194 -6.10 -17.37 -6.67
CA ASN A 194 -4.72 -17.64 -7.05
C ASN A 194 -3.77 -17.47 -5.85
N ARG A 195 -2.63 -18.14 -5.94
CA ARG A 195 -1.52 -17.90 -5.00
C ARG A 195 -1.14 -16.43 -5.03
N MET A 196 -1.00 -15.85 -3.86
CA MET A 196 -0.56 -14.48 -3.67
C MET A 196 0.86 -14.48 -3.10
N GLY A 197 1.72 -13.68 -3.68
CA GLY A 197 3.04 -13.38 -3.18
C GLY A 197 3.08 -12.04 -2.46
N GLY A 198 4.30 -11.59 -2.22
CA GLY A 198 4.58 -10.27 -1.71
C GLY A 198 5.62 -9.56 -2.57
N HIS A 199 5.90 -8.33 -2.19
CA HIS A 199 7.02 -7.58 -2.74
C HIS A 199 7.58 -6.63 -1.68
N ILE A 200 8.83 -6.23 -1.88
CA ILE A 200 9.42 -5.04 -1.27
C ILE A 200 9.96 -4.15 -2.40
N SER A 201 9.71 -2.85 -2.32
CA SER A 201 10.06 -1.89 -3.36
C SER A 201 10.82 -0.71 -2.77
N ALA A 202 11.86 -0.25 -3.50
CA ALA A 202 12.65 0.92 -3.19
C ALA A 202 12.42 2.01 -4.23
N ILE A 203 12.14 3.23 -3.77
CA ILE A 203 11.86 4.39 -4.59
C ILE A 203 12.93 5.45 -4.35
N ASP A 204 13.52 5.97 -5.41
CA ASP A 204 14.36 7.16 -5.34
C ASP A 204 13.47 8.40 -5.12
N MET A 205 13.58 9.00 -3.94
CA MET A 205 12.74 10.12 -3.54
C MET A 205 13.09 11.43 -4.26
N THR A 206 14.27 11.52 -4.89
CA THR A 206 14.69 12.71 -5.65
C THR A 206 14.07 12.74 -7.05
N THR A 207 13.81 11.58 -7.60
CA THR A 207 13.27 11.41 -8.97
C THR A 207 11.83 10.88 -8.98
N GLY A 208 11.35 10.33 -7.86
CA GLY A 208 10.08 9.61 -7.78
C GLY A 208 10.06 8.28 -8.54
N LYS A 209 11.22 7.78 -8.99
CA LYS A 209 11.32 6.55 -9.79
C LYS A 209 11.58 5.31 -8.94
N VAL A 210 11.09 4.20 -9.40
CA VAL A 210 11.39 2.90 -8.80
C VAL A 210 12.87 2.55 -9.06
N LYS A 211 13.60 2.23 -7.98
CA LYS A 211 14.98 1.69 -8.05
C LYS A 211 14.97 0.18 -8.19
N VAL A 212 14.23 -0.48 -7.31
CA VAL A 212 14.17 -1.94 -7.22
C VAL A 212 12.77 -2.37 -6.84
N ILE A 213 12.30 -3.47 -7.43
CA ILE A 213 11.15 -4.25 -6.99
C ILE A 213 11.65 -5.67 -6.79
N ARG A 214 11.62 -6.16 -5.55
CA ARG A 214 11.95 -7.56 -5.23
C ARG A 214 10.69 -8.33 -4.90
N PRO A 215 10.36 -9.38 -5.66
CA PRO A 215 9.27 -10.28 -5.31
C PRO A 215 9.62 -11.11 -4.07
N LEU A 216 8.60 -11.43 -3.29
CA LEU A 216 8.64 -12.30 -2.11
C LEU A 216 7.63 -13.43 -2.30
N ASP A 217 7.94 -14.62 -1.80
CA ASP A 217 7.10 -15.81 -1.98
C ASP A 217 5.76 -15.72 -1.27
N TYR A 218 5.68 -14.91 -0.20
CA TYR A 218 4.47 -14.73 0.61
C TYR A 218 4.14 -13.27 0.81
N PRO A 219 2.84 -12.93 1.01
CA PRO A 219 2.40 -11.58 1.27
C PRO A 219 3.05 -10.95 2.49
N VAL A 220 3.26 -9.64 2.43
CA VAL A 220 3.71 -8.83 3.55
C VAL A 220 2.52 -8.12 4.19
N TYR A 221 2.35 -8.34 5.50
CA TYR A 221 1.38 -7.67 6.36
C TYR A 221 2.05 -6.94 7.53
N SER A 222 3.37 -6.95 7.59
CA SER A 222 4.15 -6.40 8.70
C SER A 222 4.58 -4.94 8.52
N GLY A 223 4.70 -4.47 7.28
CA GLY A 223 5.32 -3.18 6.98
C GLY A 223 6.85 -3.24 6.92
N VAL A 224 7.51 -2.09 6.93
CA VAL A 224 8.95 -1.94 6.67
C VAL A 224 9.62 -1.10 7.74
N LEU A 225 10.83 -1.49 8.14
CA LEU A 225 11.75 -0.72 8.97
C LEU A 225 13.06 -0.48 8.23
N ALA A 226 13.41 0.77 7.93
CA ALA A 226 14.75 1.15 7.46
C ALA A 226 15.61 1.61 8.63
N THR A 227 16.90 1.25 8.62
CA THR A 227 17.87 1.66 9.64
C THR A 227 19.00 2.47 9.04
N ALA A 228 19.66 3.30 9.87
CA ALA A 228 20.80 4.09 9.44
C ALA A 228 22.04 3.23 9.10
N GLY A 229 22.05 1.96 9.50
CA GLY A 229 23.13 1.00 9.24
C GLY A 229 23.06 0.36 7.85
N GLY A 230 22.20 0.81 6.94
CA GLY A 230 22.10 0.27 5.58
C GLY A 230 21.25 -1.01 5.48
N LEU A 231 20.38 -1.26 6.46
CA LEU A 231 19.49 -2.42 6.46
C LEU A 231 18.02 -1.99 6.39
N VAL A 232 17.24 -2.78 5.65
CA VAL A 232 15.78 -2.68 5.60
C VAL A 232 15.18 -4.01 6.02
N PHE A 233 14.26 -3.99 6.99
CA PHE A 233 13.59 -5.18 7.52
C PHE A 233 12.13 -5.19 7.07
N THR A 234 11.66 -6.35 6.67
CA THR A 234 10.24 -6.68 6.54
C THR A 234 10.01 -8.15 6.90
N ALA A 235 8.75 -8.54 7.04
CA ALA A 235 8.42 -9.91 7.37
C ALA A 235 7.18 -10.38 6.59
N THR A 236 7.17 -11.65 6.23
CA THR A 236 6.15 -12.31 5.45
C THR A 236 5.22 -13.19 6.30
N LEU A 237 4.04 -13.52 5.75
CA LEU A 237 3.01 -14.29 6.46
C LEU A 237 3.44 -15.71 6.85
N ASP A 238 4.45 -16.28 6.21
CA ASP A 238 5.01 -17.59 6.58
C ASP A 238 5.85 -17.57 7.87
N GLY A 239 5.97 -16.38 8.49
CA GLY A 239 6.74 -16.19 9.72
C GLY A 239 8.21 -15.86 9.50
N THR A 240 8.62 -15.49 8.29
CA THR A 240 10.01 -15.13 7.99
C THR A 240 10.22 -13.63 8.08
N ILE A 241 11.06 -13.17 9.02
CA ILE A 241 11.64 -11.82 9.01
C ILE A 241 12.95 -11.84 8.21
N THR A 242 13.12 -10.84 7.35
CA THR A 242 14.32 -10.70 6.51
C THR A 242 14.91 -9.31 6.62
N ALA A 243 16.24 -9.23 6.74
CA ALA A 243 17.02 -8.02 6.58
C ALA A 243 17.58 -7.98 5.15
N PHE A 244 17.34 -6.88 4.48
CA PHE A 244 17.80 -6.61 3.12
C PHE A 244 18.84 -5.48 3.12
N ASP A 245 19.72 -5.50 2.14
CA ASP A 245 20.53 -4.32 1.78
C ASP A 245 19.59 -3.17 1.34
N ASP A 246 19.83 -1.98 1.83
CA ASP A 246 18.92 -0.85 1.64
C ASP A 246 18.98 -0.22 0.22
N GLU A 247 19.93 -0.60 -0.62
CA GLU A 247 20.02 -0.10 -2.00
C GLU A 247 19.60 -1.12 -3.04
N SER A 248 20.07 -2.36 -2.90
CA SER A 248 19.83 -3.45 -3.85
C SER A 248 18.61 -4.30 -3.50
N LEU A 249 18.13 -4.21 -2.26
CA LEU A 249 17.14 -5.10 -1.64
C LEU A 249 17.55 -6.58 -1.72
N GLU A 250 18.87 -6.91 -1.80
CA GLU A 250 19.34 -8.29 -1.67
C GLU A 250 19.16 -8.75 -0.24
N PRO A 251 18.66 -9.99 0.00
CA PRO A 251 18.51 -10.53 1.33
C PRO A 251 19.88 -10.82 1.93
N LEU A 252 20.16 -10.29 3.12
CA LEU A 252 21.40 -10.47 3.84
C LEU A 252 21.28 -11.45 5.00
N TRP A 253 20.10 -11.49 5.61
CA TRP A 253 19.80 -12.35 6.75
C TRP A 253 18.30 -12.63 6.83
N SER A 254 17.92 -13.82 7.31
CA SER A 254 16.54 -14.17 7.58
C SER A 254 16.41 -15.10 8.78
N PHE A 255 15.26 -15.04 9.44
CA PHE A 255 14.90 -15.91 10.54
C PHE A 255 13.40 -16.23 10.50
N ASN A 256 13.02 -17.50 10.63
CA ASN A 256 11.62 -17.90 10.70
C ASN A 256 11.21 -18.10 12.16
N VAL A 257 10.15 -17.42 12.60
CA VAL A 257 9.65 -17.42 13.98
C VAL A 257 8.61 -18.51 14.25
N GLY A 258 8.23 -19.30 13.24
CA GLY A 258 7.30 -20.42 13.34
C GLY A 258 5.82 -20.06 13.36
N THR A 259 5.47 -18.79 13.26
CA THR A 259 4.07 -18.30 13.19
C THR A 259 3.98 -17.05 12.34
N SER A 260 2.78 -16.71 11.87
CA SER A 260 2.58 -15.54 10.98
C SER A 260 2.99 -14.22 11.63
N ILE A 261 3.46 -13.30 10.80
CA ILE A 261 3.89 -11.96 11.23
C ILE A 261 2.99 -10.90 10.56
N CYS A 262 2.29 -10.12 11.39
CA CYS A 262 1.41 -9.03 10.96
C CYS A 262 1.72 -7.69 11.64
N ALA A 263 2.74 -7.63 12.49
CA ALA A 263 3.18 -6.41 13.14
C ALA A 263 4.49 -5.88 12.53
N PRO A 264 4.68 -4.56 12.46
CA PRO A 264 5.90 -4.00 11.91
C PRO A 264 7.10 -4.23 12.84
N PRO A 265 8.30 -4.46 12.27
CA PRO A 265 9.52 -4.45 13.05
C PRO A 265 9.81 -3.04 13.57
N MET A 266 10.40 -2.95 14.75
CA MET A 266 10.85 -1.71 15.36
C MET A 266 12.31 -1.82 15.80
N SER A 267 13.04 -0.70 15.85
CA SER A 267 14.41 -0.65 16.38
C SER A 267 14.50 0.26 17.58
N TYR A 268 15.30 -0.14 18.57
CA TYR A 268 15.60 0.65 19.74
C TYR A 268 17.04 0.36 20.24
N SER A 269 17.55 1.19 21.14
CA SER A 269 18.89 1.03 21.69
C SER A 269 18.85 1.04 23.22
N VAL A 270 19.61 0.15 23.84
CA VAL A 270 19.83 0.07 25.29
C VAL A 270 21.32 -0.12 25.57
N GLY A 271 21.91 0.75 26.37
CA GLY A 271 23.33 0.65 26.73
C GLY A 271 24.28 0.72 25.53
N GLY A 272 23.90 1.43 24.45
CA GLY A 272 24.70 1.53 23.23
C GLY A 272 24.56 0.34 22.28
N LYS A 273 23.82 -0.70 22.66
CA LYS A 273 23.52 -1.86 21.82
C LYS A 273 22.17 -1.68 21.12
N GLN A 274 22.14 -1.87 19.80
CA GLN A 274 20.93 -1.81 18.98
C GLN A 274 20.18 -3.15 19.00
N PHE A 275 18.85 -3.05 19.06
CA PHE A 275 17.93 -4.18 18.98
C PHE A 275 16.91 -3.94 17.90
N VAL A 276 16.45 -5.05 17.27
CA VAL A 276 15.26 -5.08 16.41
C VAL A 276 14.24 -5.96 17.09
N ALA A 277 13.06 -5.42 17.35
CA ALA A 277 11.96 -6.15 17.99
C ALA A 277 10.78 -6.29 17.04
N LEU A 278 10.06 -7.40 17.19
CA LEU A 278 8.96 -7.79 16.33
C LEU A 278 7.94 -8.57 17.15
N HIS A 279 6.69 -8.09 17.17
CA HIS A 279 5.58 -8.86 17.71
C HIS A 279 5.10 -9.87 16.66
N VAL A 280 4.94 -11.14 17.05
CA VAL A 280 4.56 -12.20 16.12
C VAL A 280 3.33 -12.96 16.62
N GLY A 281 2.59 -13.56 15.71
CA GLY A 281 1.43 -14.39 15.99
C GLY A 281 0.11 -13.82 15.50
N GLY A 282 -0.95 -14.60 15.61
CA GLY A 282 -2.35 -14.28 15.38
C GLY A 282 -2.67 -13.59 14.07
N GLY A 283 -3.12 -14.30 13.08
CA GLY A 283 -3.49 -13.71 11.79
C GLY A 283 -4.65 -12.71 11.90
N VAL A 284 -4.64 -11.65 11.10
CA VAL A 284 -5.81 -10.81 10.87
C VAL A 284 -6.90 -11.59 10.13
N PRO A 285 -8.20 -11.34 10.37
CA PRO A 285 -9.31 -12.09 9.75
C PRO A 285 -9.28 -12.15 8.21
N TRP A 286 -8.73 -11.15 7.55
CA TRP A 286 -8.57 -11.10 6.08
C TRP A 286 -7.50 -12.04 5.51
N ASN A 287 -6.66 -12.63 6.34
CA ASN A 287 -5.70 -13.66 5.90
C ASN A 287 -6.41 -14.88 5.32
N ILE A 288 -7.65 -15.15 5.72
CA ILE A 288 -8.45 -16.28 5.21
C ILE A 288 -8.54 -16.27 3.68
N GLY A 289 -8.71 -15.10 3.06
CA GLY A 289 -8.75 -14.98 1.60
C GLY A 289 -7.41 -15.24 0.92
N VAL A 290 -6.31 -14.81 1.54
CA VAL A 290 -4.93 -15.05 1.09
C VAL A 290 -4.56 -16.51 1.25
N LEU A 291 -4.94 -17.12 2.37
CA LEU A 291 -4.63 -18.51 2.70
C LEU A 291 -5.23 -19.53 1.73
N LYS A 292 -6.29 -19.21 1.01
CA LYS A 292 -6.82 -20.09 -0.04
C LYS A 292 -5.79 -20.39 -1.13
N GLY A 293 -5.00 -19.41 -1.51
CA GLY A 293 -3.93 -19.57 -2.51
C GLY A 293 -2.61 -20.10 -1.96
N THR A 294 -2.47 -20.17 -0.64
CA THR A 294 -1.25 -20.60 0.07
C THR A 294 -1.59 -21.59 1.19
N PRO A 295 -2.08 -22.81 0.83
CA PRO A 295 -2.57 -23.78 1.81
C PRO A 295 -1.50 -24.21 2.83
N GLU A 296 -0.24 -24.12 2.50
CA GLU A 296 0.89 -24.39 3.41
C GLU A 296 0.92 -23.47 4.64
N LEU A 297 0.33 -22.26 4.54
CA LEU A 297 0.23 -21.35 5.68
C LEU A 297 -0.85 -21.75 6.70
N HIS A 298 -1.76 -22.65 6.34
CA HIS A 298 -2.78 -23.17 7.26
C HIS A 298 -2.19 -24.04 8.39
N THR A 299 -0.97 -24.50 8.22
CA THR A 299 -0.25 -25.32 9.23
C THR A 299 0.46 -24.48 10.28
N LEU A 300 0.53 -23.15 10.11
CA LEU A 300 1.12 -22.27 11.10
C LEU A 300 0.21 -22.18 12.31
N GLU A 301 0.72 -22.60 13.45
CA GLU A 301 -0.01 -22.51 14.71
C GLU A 301 -0.16 -21.07 15.16
N GLY A 302 -1.31 -20.75 15.76
CA GLY A 302 -1.53 -19.47 16.40
C GLY A 302 -0.65 -19.32 17.64
N GLY A 303 0.00 -18.19 17.77
CA GLY A 303 0.83 -17.85 18.93
C GLY A 303 0.88 -16.36 19.10
N SER A 304 1.43 -15.90 20.23
CA SER A 304 1.72 -14.49 20.45
C SER A 304 3.02 -14.38 21.23
N SER A 305 4.03 -13.78 20.64
CA SER A 305 5.35 -13.63 21.25
C SER A 305 6.02 -12.34 20.80
N LEU A 306 6.94 -11.84 21.59
CA LEU A 306 7.84 -10.75 21.21
C LEU A 306 9.21 -11.35 20.93
N PHE A 307 9.67 -11.27 19.69
CA PHE A 307 11.04 -11.59 19.32
C PHE A 307 11.91 -10.34 19.37
N VAL A 308 13.11 -10.48 19.91
CA VAL A 308 14.09 -9.40 19.99
C VAL A 308 15.43 -9.93 19.46
N PHE A 309 15.94 -9.28 18.43
CA PHE A 309 17.21 -9.58 17.78
C PHE A 309 18.23 -8.52 18.15
N ALA A 310 19.48 -8.92 18.30
CA ALA A 310 20.62 -8.02 18.54
C ALA A 310 21.77 -8.38 17.62
N LEU A 311 22.52 -7.40 17.17
CA LEU A 311 23.85 -7.63 16.59
C LEU A 311 24.85 -7.86 17.73
N ASP A 312 25.66 -8.91 17.59
CA ASP A 312 26.75 -9.21 18.53
C ASP A 312 27.94 -8.28 18.33
#